data_04406507750fe8ab4b576b827f95cda2
#
_entry.id   04406507750fe8ab4b576b827f95cda2
#
_cell.length_a   1.000
_cell.length_b   1.000
_cell.length_c   1.000
_cell.angle_alpha   90.00
_cell.angle_beta   90.00
_cell.angle_gamma   90.00
#
_symmetry.space_group_name_H-M   'P 1'
#
loop_
_entity.id
_entity.type
_entity.pdbx_description
1 polymer ?
#
loop_
_entity_poly.entity_id
_entity_poly.type
_entity_poly.pdbx_seq_one_letter_code
_entity_poly.pdbx_strand_id
1 'polypeptide(L)'
;MKNLFLLYAFLIFTCSCSDDANAQNNKDIFTIYLVRHSEKDLSANNLSDPPLTLCGVQRSENLSDFLKDVHLNIIYTTDYLRTKSTAFPTANSKGLEIELYDAQQLKDFSQLLIDRQQDALVVGHSNTTGVLAGLLTGEDIGAFDLDIYDRVYQVVIYKNKGRLHLLHVSVDCNE
;
A
#
# COMPACT_ATOMS: atom_id res chain seq x y z
N MET A 1 14.65 -23.10 -79.94
CA MET A 1 14.76 -21.98 -79.03
C MET A 1 13.63 -22.18 -78.00
N LYS A 2 13.96 -22.71 -76.85
CA LYS A 2 12.98 -23.01 -75.77
C LYS A 2 13.18 -21.99 -74.64
N ASN A 3 12.20 -21.12 -74.43
CA ASN A 3 12.21 -20.15 -73.33
C ASN A 3 11.76 -20.85 -72.04
N LEU A 4 12.67 -20.88 -71.04
CA LEU A 4 12.42 -21.39 -69.71
C LEU A 4 12.04 -20.21 -68.80
N PHE A 5 10.75 -20.10 -68.47
CA PHE A 5 10.28 -19.16 -67.48
C PHE A 5 10.52 -19.72 -66.03
N LEU A 6 11.44 -19.11 -65.34
CA LEU A 6 11.63 -19.37 -63.92
C LEU A 6 10.57 -18.57 -63.08
N LEU A 7 9.62 -19.28 -62.48
CA LEU A 7 8.70 -18.69 -61.50
C LEU A 7 9.43 -18.61 -60.13
N TYR A 8 9.74 -17.41 -59.68
CA TYR A 8 10.17 -17.15 -58.31
C TYR A 8 8.93 -17.06 -57.43
N ALA A 9 8.68 -18.09 -56.60
CA ALA A 9 7.67 -18.04 -55.53
C ALA A 9 8.26 -17.26 -54.35
N PHE A 10 7.73 -16.05 -54.11
CA PHE A 10 8.07 -15.23 -52.97
C PHE A 10 7.25 -15.74 -51.78
N LEU A 11 7.87 -16.48 -50.86
CA LEU A 11 7.27 -16.92 -49.59
C LEU A 11 7.25 -15.71 -48.66
N ILE A 12 6.07 -15.05 -48.50
CA ILE A 12 5.86 -14.02 -47.49
C ILE A 12 5.65 -14.74 -46.17
N PHE A 13 6.69 -14.71 -45.31
CA PHE A 13 6.61 -15.18 -43.95
C PHE A 13 5.95 -14.07 -43.12
N THR A 14 4.63 -14.14 -42.88
CA THR A 14 3.92 -13.26 -41.96
C THR A 14 4.26 -13.69 -40.56
N CYS A 15 5.16 -12.97 -39.91
CA CYS A 15 5.39 -13.07 -38.47
C CYS A 15 4.14 -12.52 -37.78
N SER A 16 3.22 -13.39 -37.32
CA SER A 16 2.15 -13.02 -36.42
C SER A 16 2.76 -12.83 -35.06
N CYS A 17 3.06 -11.58 -34.68
CA CYS A 17 3.20 -11.20 -33.29
C CYS A 17 1.81 -11.29 -32.65
N SER A 18 1.52 -12.36 -31.95
CA SER A 18 0.44 -12.39 -30.98
C SER A 18 0.90 -11.52 -29.79
N ASP A 19 0.36 -10.30 -29.71
CA ASP A 19 0.44 -9.50 -28.50
C ASP A 19 -0.33 -10.26 -27.40
N ASP A 20 0.40 -11.01 -26.59
CA ASP A 20 -0.12 -11.54 -25.33
C ASP A 20 -0.34 -10.37 -24.36
N ALA A 21 -1.44 -9.63 -24.57
CA ALA A 21 -1.90 -8.54 -23.72
C ALA A 21 -2.48 -9.04 -22.36
N ASN A 22 -1.98 -10.15 -21.86
CA ASN A 22 -2.34 -10.67 -20.54
C ASN A 22 -1.11 -11.13 -19.76
N ALA A 23 -0.06 -10.32 -19.79
CA ALA A 23 1.00 -10.42 -18.79
C ALA A 23 0.42 -9.96 -17.46
N GLN A 24 -0.26 -10.86 -16.76
CA GLN A 24 -0.55 -10.72 -15.34
C GLN A 24 0.80 -10.50 -14.67
N ASN A 25 1.03 -9.26 -14.20
CA ASN A 25 2.30 -8.86 -13.60
C ASN A 25 2.45 -9.60 -12.26
N ASN A 26 2.83 -10.87 -12.34
CA ASN A 26 3.01 -11.75 -11.17
C ASN A 26 4.30 -11.30 -10.47
N LYS A 27 4.17 -10.25 -9.66
CA LYS A 27 5.25 -9.69 -8.88
C LYS A 27 5.53 -10.62 -7.71
N ASP A 28 6.57 -11.46 -7.82
CA ASP A 28 6.92 -12.42 -6.78
C ASP A 28 7.20 -11.78 -5.40
N ILE A 29 7.58 -10.49 -5.38
CA ILE A 29 7.87 -9.73 -4.17
C ILE A 29 7.11 -8.41 -4.19
N PHE A 30 6.42 -8.10 -3.10
CA PHE A 30 5.79 -6.79 -2.87
C PHE A 30 5.82 -6.46 -1.38
N THR A 31 5.64 -5.18 -1.05
CA THR A 31 5.77 -4.69 0.33
C THR A 31 4.52 -3.92 0.73
N ILE A 32 3.99 -4.25 1.91
CA ILE A 32 2.89 -3.53 2.54
C ILE A 32 3.42 -2.76 3.75
N TYR A 33 3.21 -1.45 3.76
CA TYR A 33 3.48 -0.57 4.90
C TYR A 33 2.19 -0.31 5.64
N LEU A 34 2.12 -0.69 6.92
CA LEU A 34 0.94 -0.55 7.75
C LEU A 34 1.23 0.46 8.86
N VAL A 35 0.44 1.51 8.94
CA VAL A 35 0.58 2.55 9.96
C VAL A 35 -0.75 2.85 10.62
N ARG A 36 -0.71 3.25 11.88
CA ARG A 36 -1.84 3.86 12.55
C ARG A 36 -2.01 5.30 12.05
N HIS A 37 -3.25 5.81 12.03
CA HIS A 37 -3.49 7.25 11.88
C HIS A 37 -2.68 8.05 12.90
N SER A 38 -2.24 9.24 12.55
CA SER A 38 -1.53 10.17 13.42
C SER A 38 -2.41 10.71 14.56
N GLU A 39 -1.86 11.51 15.44
CA GLU A 39 -2.53 12.05 16.64
C GLU A 39 -3.80 12.82 16.27
N LYS A 40 -4.90 12.45 16.90
CA LYS A 40 -6.22 13.05 16.71
C LYS A 40 -6.51 14.12 17.75
N ASP A 41 -7.19 15.19 17.37
CA ASP A 41 -7.60 16.28 18.25
C ASP A 41 -8.83 15.86 19.08
N LEU A 42 -8.62 15.59 20.35
CA LEU A 42 -9.67 15.23 21.30
C LEU A 42 -10.45 16.44 21.83
N SER A 43 -10.04 17.68 21.49
CA SER A 43 -10.77 18.92 21.82
C SER A 43 -11.74 19.34 20.72
N ALA A 44 -11.73 18.66 19.55
CA ALA A 44 -12.61 18.98 18.43
C ALA A 44 -14.09 18.74 18.76
N ASN A 45 -14.97 19.50 18.10
CA ASN A 45 -16.41 19.39 18.30
C ASN A 45 -17.00 18.03 17.89
N ASN A 46 -16.39 17.35 16.91
CA ASN A 46 -16.79 16.01 16.48
C ASN A 46 -15.82 14.96 17.00
N LEU A 47 -16.09 14.39 18.17
CA LEU A 47 -15.26 13.36 18.79
C LEU A 47 -15.40 11.96 18.14
N SER A 48 -16.42 11.74 17.31
CA SER A 48 -16.57 10.45 16.59
C SER A 48 -15.60 10.34 15.42
N ASP A 49 -15.31 11.46 14.76
CA ASP A 49 -14.34 11.53 13.67
C ASP A 49 -13.52 12.84 13.76
N PRO A 50 -12.64 12.96 14.78
CA PRO A 50 -11.86 14.17 14.99
C PRO A 50 -10.77 14.34 13.91
N PRO A 51 -10.36 15.59 13.60
CA PRO A 51 -9.21 15.86 12.76
C PRO A 51 -7.90 15.47 13.46
N LEU A 52 -6.79 15.62 12.77
CA LEU A 52 -5.45 15.51 13.36
C LEU A 52 -5.12 16.76 14.18
N THR A 53 -4.30 16.57 15.24
CA THR A 53 -3.60 17.68 15.91
C THR A 53 -2.52 18.27 14.98
N LEU A 54 -1.90 19.37 15.37
CA LEU A 54 -0.73 19.91 14.65
C LEU A 54 0.42 18.89 14.63
N CYS A 55 0.65 18.19 15.76
CA CYS A 55 1.61 17.07 15.81
C CYS A 55 1.22 15.94 14.85
N GLY A 56 -0.05 15.58 14.80
CA GLY A 56 -0.55 14.56 13.85
C GLY A 56 -0.35 14.96 12.38
N VAL A 57 -0.51 16.23 12.05
CA VAL A 57 -0.20 16.74 10.70
C VAL A 57 1.29 16.61 10.42
N GLN A 58 2.17 17.06 11.32
CA GLN A 58 3.61 16.93 11.17
C GLN A 58 4.06 15.47 11.03
N ARG A 59 3.46 14.55 11.81
CA ARG A 59 3.73 13.11 11.69
C ARG A 59 3.32 12.56 10.33
N SER A 60 2.21 13.02 9.78
CA SER A 60 1.76 12.59 8.45
C SER A 60 2.69 13.08 7.33
N GLU A 61 3.26 14.29 7.46
CA GLU A 61 4.28 14.81 6.57
C GLU A 61 5.60 14.05 6.69
N ASN A 62 6.06 13.76 7.92
CA ASN A 62 7.26 12.95 8.17
C ASN A 62 7.11 11.52 7.65
N LEU A 63 5.91 10.93 7.70
CA LEU A 63 5.63 9.64 7.07
C LEU A 63 5.78 9.73 5.55
N SER A 64 5.30 10.80 4.93
CA SER A 64 5.47 11.04 3.50
C SER A 64 6.95 11.17 3.13
N ASP A 65 7.73 11.90 3.91
CA ASP A 65 9.18 12.03 3.70
C ASP A 65 9.92 10.70 3.91
N PHE A 66 9.53 9.92 4.92
CA PHE A 66 10.08 8.59 5.16
C PHE A 66 9.84 7.65 3.97
N LEU A 67 8.68 7.77 3.32
CA LEU A 67 8.29 6.94 2.18
C LEU A 67 8.64 7.57 0.81
N LYS A 68 9.33 8.72 0.75
CA LYS A 68 9.57 9.45 -0.50
C LYS A 68 10.24 8.63 -1.59
N ASP A 69 11.24 7.82 -1.23
CA ASP A 69 12.00 6.98 -2.15
C ASP A 69 11.43 5.54 -2.25
N VAL A 70 10.35 5.24 -1.54
CA VAL A 70 9.65 3.96 -1.60
C VAL A 70 8.66 3.98 -2.77
N HIS A 71 8.74 2.97 -3.63
CA HIS A 71 7.73 2.78 -4.67
C HIS A 71 6.43 2.28 -4.02
N LEU A 72 5.32 2.96 -4.30
CA LEU A 72 3.98 2.54 -3.91
C LEU A 72 3.09 2.52 -5.16
N ASN A 73 2.20 1.54 -5.24
CA ASN A 73 1.19 1.45 -6.30
C ASN A 73 -0.15 1.99 -5.84
N ILE A 74 -0.45 1.90 -4.55
CA ILE A 74 -1.78 2.20 -3.99
C ILE A 74 -1.69 2.59 -2.51
N ILE A 75 -2.69 3.34 -2.06
CA ILE A 75 -2.85 3.72 -0.65
C ILE A 75 -4.25 3.35 -0.20
N TYR A 76 -4.34 2.68 0.95
CA TYR A 76 -5.61 2.29 1.57
C TYR A 76 -5.82 3.00 2.89
N THR A 77 -7.06 3.43 3.16
CA THR A 77 -7.47 3.97 4.47
C THR A 77 -8.84 3.44 4.87
N THR A 78 -9.14 3.49 6.16
CA THR A 78 -10.53 3.40 6.62
C THR A 78 -11.26 4.72 6.31
N ASP A 79 -12.61 4.71 6.36
CA ASP A 79 -13.43 5.89 6.07
C ASP A 79 -13.53 6.84 7.29
N TYR A 80 -12.37 7.33 7.77
CA TYR A 80 -12.29 8.33 8.82
C TYR A 80 -11.40 9.50 8.39
N LEU A 81 -11.76 10.71 8.86
CA LEU A 81 -10.99 11.93 8.57
C LEU A 81 -9.51 11.77 8.97
N ARG A 82 -9.25 11.25 10.18
CA ARG A 82 -7.90 11.06 10.70
C ARG A 82 -7.04 10.10 9.87
N THR A 83 -7.60 9.00 9.35
CA THR A 83 -6.86 8.05 8.51
C THR A 83 -6.58 8.61 7.12
N LYS A 84 -7.57 9.26 6.51
CA LYS A 84 -7.43 9.95 5.23
C LYS A 84 -6.42 11.10 5.33
N SER A 85 -6.49 11.92 6.39
CA SER A 85 -5.53 13.02 6.60
C SER A 85 -4.11 12.54 6.84
N THR A 86 -3.93 11.38 7.49
CA THR A 86 -2.59 10.78 7.67
C THR A 86 -2.03 10.28 6.34
N ALA A 87 -2.85 9.73 5.46
CA ALA A 87 -2.43 9.21 4.16
C ALA A 87 -2.18 10.32 3.13
N PHE A 88 -2.88 11.45 3.25
CA PHE A 88 -2.97 12.49 2.23
C PHE A 88 -1.60 13.05 1.77
N PRO A 89 -0.64 13.41 2.65
CA PRO A 89 0.65 13.93 2.20
C PRO A 89 1.41 12.92 1.31
N THR A 90 1.37 11.63 1.67
CA THR A 90 1.99 10.57 0.85
C THR A 90 1.25 10.38 -0.48
N ALA A 91 -0.08 10.38 -0.46
CA ALA A 91 -0.90 10.27 -1.67
C ALA A 91 -0.61 11.42 -2.65
N ASN A 92 -0.61 12.65 -2.14
CA ASN A 92 -0.35 13.84 -2.92
C ASN A 92 1.08 13.86 -3.51
N SER A 93 2.10 13.52 -2.71
CA SER A 93 3.50 13.52 -3.17
C SER A 93 3.78 12.49 -4.25
N LYS A 94 3.02 11.38 -4.26
CA LYS A 94 3.17 10.27 -5.20
C LYS A 94 2.16 10.30 -6.36
N GLY A 95 1.18 11.20 -6.33
CA GLY A 95 0.10 11.25 -7.32
C GLY A 95 -0.78 9.99 -7.29
N LEU A 96 -0.98 9.39 -6.12
CA LEU A 96 -1.77 8.17 -5.94
C LEU A 96 -3.16 8.49 -5.38
N GLU A 97 -4.16 7.71 -5.81
CA GLU A 97 -5.48 7.73 -5.22
C GLU A 97 -5.51 6.95 -3.91
N ILE A 98 -6.47 7.29 -3.04
CA ILE A 98 -6.73 6.61 -1.78
C ILE A 98 -7.98 5.72 -1.95
N GLU A 99 -7.82 4.41 -1.81
CA GLU A 99 -8.93 3.47 -1.75
C GLU A 99 -9.36 3.21 -0.30
N LEU A 100 -10.66 3.01 -0.08
CA LEU A 100 -11.20 2.69 1.23
C LEU A 100 -11.24 1.19 1.48
N TYR A 101 -10.94 0.78 2.72
CA TYR A 101 -11.15 -0.59 3.17
C TYR A 101 -11.97 -0.65 4.46
N ASP A 102 -12.66 -1.77 4.69
CA ASP A 102 -13.44 -2.00 5.90
C ASP A 102 -12.56 -2.62 7.00
N ALA A 103 -12.36 -1.88 8.10
CA ALA A 103 -11.60 -2.33 9.27
C ALA A 103 -12.24 -3.52 10.02
N GLN A 104 -13.50 -3.84 9.74
CA GLN A 104 -14.18 -5.01 10.31
C GLN A 104 -13.95 -6.28 9.49
N GLN A 105 -13.43 -6.15 8.25
CA GLN A 105 -13.20 -7.24 7.31
C GLN A 105 -11.69 -7.47 7.06
N LEU A 106 -10.86 -7.43 8.12
CA LEU A 106 -9.39 -7.49 7.98
C LEU A 106 -8.90 -8.77 7.31
N LYS A 107 -9.59 -9.89 7.53
CA LYS A 107 -9.22 -11.17 6.89
C LYS A 107 -9.41 -11.11 5.38
N ASP A 108 -10.54 -10.60 4.91
CA ASP A 108 -10.83 -10.47 3.49
C ASP A 108 -9.92 -9.41 2.85
N PHE A 109 -9.64 -8.33 3.58
CA PHE A 109 -8.71 -7.30 3.15
C PHE A 109 -7.26 -7.81 3.07
N SER A 110 -6.82 -8.65 4.00
CA SER A 110 -5.50 -9.29 3.91
C SER A 110 -5.37 -10.17 2.67
N GLN A 111 -6.42 -10.92 2.32
CA GLN A 111 -6.45 -11.73 1.12
C GLN A 111 -6.42 -10.85 -0.15
N LEU A 112 -7.18 -9.75 -0.17
CA LEU A 112 -7.15 -8.78 -1.28
C LEU A 112 -5.75 -8.22 -1.51
N LEU A 113 -5.00 -7.87 -0.45
CA LEU A 113 -3.62 -7.39 -0.55
C LEU A 113 -2.70 -8.45 -1.16
N ILE A 114 -2.84 -9.71 -0.75
CA ILE A 114 -2.09 -10.85 -1.31
C ILE A 114 -2.42 -11.05 -2.79
N ASP A 115 -3.69 -10.98 -3.17
CA ASP A 115 -4.15 -11.23 -4.54
C ASP A 115 -3.73 -10.10 -5.50
N ARG A 116 -3.72 -8.85 -5.02
CA ARG A 116 -3.30 -7.68 -5.82
C ARG A 116 -1.78 -7.62 -6.05
N GLN A 117 -0.97 -8.17 -5.17
CA GLN A 117 0.51 -8.20 -5.26
C GLN A 117 1.12 -6.81 -5.55
N GLN A 118 0.62 -5.77 -4.91
CA GLN A 118 1.02 -4.38 -5.09
C GLN A 118 1.76 -3.86 -3.86
N ASP A 119 2.77 -3.00 -4.07
CA ASP A 119 3.34 -2.23 -2.98
C ASP A 119 2.32 -1.22 -2.48
N ALA A 120 1.98 -1.24 -1.20
CA ALA A 120 0.90 -0.45 -0.65
C ALA A 120 1.25 0.23 0.68
N LEU A 121 0.66 1.40 0.91
CA LEU A 121 0.52 2.00 2.22
C LEU A 121 -0.91 1.75 2.73
N VAL A 122 -1.04 1.25 3.95
CA VAL A 122 -2.33 1.03 4.62
C VAL A 122 -2.36 1.85 5.90
N VAL A 123 -3.27 2.80 5.99
CA VAL A 123 -3.48 3.62 7.19
C VAL A 123 -4.72 3.14 7.93
N GLY A 124 -4.54 2.65 9.15
CA GLY A 124 -5.60 2.10 9.99
C GLY A 124 -5.56 2.63 11.42
N HIS A 125 -5.83 1.75 12.37
CA HIS A 125 -5.97 2.06 13.80
C HIS A 125 -5.06 1.16 14.66
N SER A 126 -4.87 1.51 15.95
CA SER A 126 -4.07 0.73 16.89
C SER A 126 -4.54 -0.72 17.06
N ASN A 127 -5.84 -0.97 16.86
CA ASN A 127 -6.45 -2.29 16.96
C ASN A 127 -6.56 -3.03 15.61
N THR A 128 -6.09 -2.46 14.52
CA THR A 128 -6.23 -3.07 13.18
C THR A 128 -4.89 -3.28 12.48
N THR A 129 -3.93 -2.33 12.59
CA THR A 129 -2.67 -2.41 11.85
C THR A 129 -1.79 -3.57 12.28
N GLY A 130 -1.62 -3.80 13.60
CA GLY A 130 -0.89 -4.95 14.10
C GLY A 130 -1.58 -6.28 13.77
N VAL A 131 -2.92 -6.33 13.89
CA VAL A 131 -3.71 -7.51 13.52
C VAL A 131 -3.56 -7.83 12.03
N LEU A 132 -3.62 -6.81 11.15
CA LEU A 132 -3.44 -7.01 9.72
C LEU A 132 -2.00 -7.46 9.38
N ALA A 133 -0.98 -6.90 10.05
CA ALA A 133 0.39 -7.38 9.93
C ALA A 133 0.51 -8.86 10.30
N GLY A 134 -0.14 -9.28 11.39
CA GLY A 134 -0.22 -10.68 11.81
C GLY A 134 -0.87 -11.58 10.78
N LEU A 135 -2.00 -11.17 10.19
CA LEU A 135 -2.67 -11.92 9.12
C LEU A 135 -1.79 -12.11 7.89
N LEU A 136 -0.97 -11.09 7.54
CA LEU A 136 -0.07 -11.15 6.39
C LEU A 136 1.19 -11.99 6.64
N THR A 137 1.60 -12.19 7.90
CA THR A 137 2.82 -12.94 8.27
C THR A 137 2.53 -14.31 8.84
N GLY A 138 1.31 -14.56 9.32
CA GLY A 138 0.94 -15.74 10.09
C GLY A 138 1.38 -15.66 11.57
N GLU A 139 1.71 -14.46 12.07
CA GLU A 139 2.13 -14.20 13.45
C GLU A 139 0.98 -13.60 14.29
N ASP A 140 0.97 -13.81 15.59
CA ASP A 140 0.04 -13.13 16.51
C ASP A 140 0.69 -11.85 17.04
N ILE A 141 0.45 -10.72 16.35
CA ILE A 141 1.00 -9.41 16.72
C ILE A 141 0.00 -8.63 17.60
N GLY A 142 -1.29 -8.74 17.29
CA GLY A 142 -2.37 -8.11 18.03
C GLY A 142 -2.43 -6.58 17.92
N ALA A 143 -3.26 -5.99 18.80
CA ALA A 143 -3.38 -4.55 18.96
C ALA A 143 -2.24 -3.96 19.81
N PHE A 144 -2.06 -2.63 19.76
CA PHE A 144 -1.07 -1.93 20.56
C PHE A 144 -1.68 -0.71 21.27
N ASP A 145 -0.94 -0.13 22.23
CA ASP A 145 -1.42 0.95 23.08
C ASP A 145 -1.80 2.21 22.32
N LEU A 146 -2.74 2.96 22.87
CA LEU A 146 -3.36 4.12 22.22
C LEU A 146 -2.46 5.36 22.12
N ASP A 147 -1.34 5.38 22.83
CA ASP A 147 -0.33 6.45 22.83
C ASP A 147 0.82 6.19 21.84
N ILE A 148 0.84 5.03 21.17
CA ILE A 148 1.85 4.67 20.21
C ILE A 148 1.41 5.09 18.79
N TYR A 149 2.15 6.03 18.18
CA TYR A 149 1.87 6.56 16.84
C TYR A 149 3.04 6.43 15.86
N ASP A 150 4.21 6.05 16.32
CA ASP A 150 5.46 6.07 15.55
C ASP A 150 5.75 4.77 14.78
N ARG A 151 4.94 3.71 14.96
CA ARG A 151 5.17 2.39 14.37
C ARG A 151 4.81 2.33 12.89
N VAL A 152 5.74 1.80 12.10
CA VAL A 152 5.53 1.39 10.71
C VAL A 152 5.81 -0.11 10.61
N TYR A 153 4.77 -0.91 10.38
CA TYR A 153 4.91 -2.32 10.10
C TYR A 153 5.20 -2.49 8.60
N GLN A 154 6.44 -2.79 8.25
CA GLN A 154 6.82 -3.16 6.90
C GLN A 154 6.70 -4.67 6.74
N VAL A 155 5.77 -5.14 5.94
CA VAL A 155 5.58 -6.55 5.62
C VAL A 155 6.07 -6.79 4.19
N VAL A 156 7.20 -7.47 4.04
CA VAL A 156 7.72 -7.91 2.75
C VAL A 156 7.14 -9.28 2.45
N ILE A 157 6.42 -9.41 1.35
CA ILE A 157 5.74 -10.64 0.96
C ILE A 157 6.46 -11.24 -0.25
N TYR A 158 6.84 -12.52 -0.12
CA TYR A 158 7.44 -13.33 -1.19
C TYR A 158 6.72 -14.66 -1.28
N LYS A 159 6.16 -14.98 -2.44
CA LYS A 159 5.39 -16.22 -2.68
C LYS A 159 4.35 -16.47 -1.57
N ASN A 160 3.56 -15.46 -1.26
CA ASN A 160 2.50 -15.46 -0.24
C ASN A 160 2.99 -15.72 1.20
N LYS A 161 4.28 -15.53 1.48
CA LYS A 161 4.85 -15.56 2.82
C LYS A 161 5.33 -14.17 3.21
N GLY A 162 4.74 -13.61 4.24
CA GLY A 162 5.12 -12.31 4.79
C GLY A 162 6.27 -12.41 5.79
N ARG A 163 7.16 -11.43 5.75
CA ARG A 163 8.16 -11.15 6.79
C ARG A 163 8.00 -9.74 7.31
N LEU A 164 7.84 -9.61 8.62
CA LEU A 164 7.67 -8.33 9.29
C LEU A 164 9.00 -7.68 9.65
N HIS A 165 9.07 -6.37 9.44
CA HIS A 165 10.04 -5.45 10.03
C HIS A 165 9.27 -4.34 10.72
N LEU A 166 9.54 -4.11 12.02
CA LEU A 166 9.01 -2.98 12.75
C LEU A 166 9.99 -1.81 12.64
N LEU A 167 9.53 -0.74 12.03
CA LEU A 167 10.25 0.52 11.87
C LEU A 167 9.57 1.61 12.68
N HIS A 168 10.28 2.72 12.93
CA HIS A 168 9.75 3.84 13.70
C HIS A 168 9.98 5.16 12.96
N VAL A 169 8.94 5.99 12.92
CA VAL A 169 9.00 7.37 12.39
C VAL A 169 8.72 8.32 13.54
N SER A 170 9.80 8.78 14.17
CA SER A 170 9.71 9.71 15.30
C SER A 170 9.37 11.12 14.83
N VAL A 171 8.62 11.84 15.65
CA VAL A 171 8.30 13.26 15.49
C VAL A 171 8.50 13.93 16.84
N ASP A 172 9.26 15.02 16.87
CA ASP A 172 9.36 15.88 18.04
C ASP A 172 8.16 16.83 18.05
N CYS A 173 7.13 16.45 18.80
CA CYS A 173 5.99 17.31 19.04
C CYS A 173 6.25 18.16 20.29
N ASN A 174 6.97 19.27 20.11
CA ASN A 174 7.07 20.29 21.14
C ASN A 174 5.74 21.08 21.13
N GLU A 175 4.78 20.65 21.94
CA GLU A 175 3.58 21.42 22.28
C GLU A 175 3.88 22.42 23.39
#